data_4ef48cc3f362236b549d604001b3cf4a
#
_entry.id   4ef48cc3f362236b549d604001b3cf4a
#
_cell.length_a   1.000
_cell.length_b   1.000
_cell.length_c   1.000
_cell.angle_alpha   90.00
_cell.angle_beta   90.00
_cell.angle_gamma   90.00
#
_symmetry.space_group_name_H-M   'P 1'
#
loop_
_entity.id
_entity.type
_entity.pdbx_description
1 polymer ?
#
loop_
_entity_poly.entity_id
_entity_poly.type
_entity_poly.pdbx_seq_one_letter_code
_entity_poly.pdbx_strand_id
1 'polypeptide(L)'
;MIPRRTFALRGAVRRNHTARMNPLSRRRFLATSSLALFAAPFANAAEPEWTPLFDGKTLGKWKATDFAGHADVSVKDGVILLPQGGDMTGINLETAPATMGYEIELQAKRTEGDDFFCGLTFPVGEKFLTLIVGGWGGSVVGISNVNGENASENETTQYRNFKKGQWYLIRVRVTKAKIEVWIDKDLVVDLETEGKSLDMRIGEIESSKPFGIATWRTSGVLKDIRWRKL
;
A
#
# COMPACT_ATOMS: atom_id res chain seq x y z
N MET A 1 9.39 -41.93 45.20
CA MET A 1 10.50 -42.05 46.16
C MET A 1 11.23 -40.74 46.22
N ILE A 2 11.09 -40.09 47.40
CA ILE A 2 11.61 -38.75 47.79
C ILE A 2 13.08 -38.94 48.21
N PRO A 3 14.00 -37.90 48.22
CA PRO A 3 13.86 -36.91 49.27
C PRO A 3 14.18 -35.43 48.91
N ARG A 4 13.49 -34.58 49.68
CA ARG A 4 13.80 -33.19 49.98
C ARG A 4 15.10 -33.03 50.73
N ARG A 5 15.83 -31.91 50.55
CA ARG A 5 16.75 -31.36 51.58
C ARG A 5 16.53 -29.84 51.72
N THR A 6 16.07 -29.50 52.88
CA THR A 6 16.01 -28.19 53.55
C THR A 6 17.33 -27.95 54.29
N PHE A 7 17.87 -26.72 54.33
CA PHE A 7 18.72 -26.13 55.38
C PHE A 7 18.61 -24.60 55.21
N ALA A 8 18.04 -23.89 56.06
CA ALA A 8 18.25 -23.45 57.45
C ALA A 8 19.16 -22.22 57.57
N LEU A 9 18.55 -21.20 58.18
CA LEU A 9 18.97 -19.88 58.60
C LEU A 9 20.18 -19.85 59.59
N ARG A 10 20.98 -18.76 59.50
CA ARG A 10 21.68 -18.06 60.62
C ARG A 10 22.00 -16.68 60.07
N GLY A 11 21.74 -15.52 60.60
CA GLY A 11 21.53 -14.95 61.92
C GLY A 11 22.84 -14.40 62.51
N ALA A 12 23.13 -13.07 62.46
CA ALA A 12 23.96 -12.31 63.41
C ALA A 12 24.08 -10.84 62.92
N VAL A 13 23.49 -9.89 63.54
CA VAL A 13 23.87 -9.05 64.70
C VAL A 13 24.70 -7.79 64.38
N ARG A 14 24.01 -6.69 64.58
CA ARG A 14 24.35 -5.28 64.89
C ARG A 14 25.80 -4.91 65.19
N ARG A 15 26.19 -3.72 64.67
CA ARG A 15 26.84 -2.68 65.49
C ARG A 15 26.57 -1.28 64.96
N ASN A 16 26.01 -0.43 65.83
CA ASN A 16 25.86 1.01 65.73
C ASN A 16 27.23 1.68 65.93
N HIS A 17 27.54 2.70 65.15
CA HIS A 17 28.44 3.77 65.54
C HIS A 17 27.85 5.10 65.12
N THR A 18 27.46 5.85 66.13
CA THR A 18 27.19 7.29 66.12
C THR A 18 28.50 8.06 66.03
N ALA A 19 28.64 8.97 65.13
CA ALA A 19 29.64 10.01 65.18
C ALA A 19 29.05 11.37 64.79
N ARG A 20 29.39 12.31 65.59
CA ARG A 20 28.89 13.67 65.82
C ARG A 20 29.04 14.58 64.60
N MET A 21 28.04 15.45 64.47
CA MET A 21 28.01 16.62 63.59
C MET A 21 28.98 17.70 64.01
N ASN A 22 29.59 18.38 63.06
CA ASN A 22 30.14 19.72 63.22
C ASN A 22 29.61 20.63 62.10
N PRO A 23 29.12 21.82 62.43
CA PRO A 23 28.55 22.74 61.47
C PRO A 23 29.59 23.76 61.01
N LEU A 24 29.88 23.84 59.74
CA LEU A 24 30.55 24.98 59.13
C LEU A 24 29.91 25.43 57.85
N SER A 25 29.40 26.62 57.97
CA SER A 25 29.28 27.69 57.01
C SER A 25 29.14 27.33 55.52
N ARG A 26 28.01 27.72 55.00
CA ARG A 26 27.74 27.63 53.57
C ARG A 26 27.31 28.93 52.93
N ARG A 27 28.16 29.45 52.11
CA ARG A 27 27.76 30.38 51.04
C ARG A 27 27.17 29.53 49.91
N ARG A 28 25.87 29.67 49.66
CA ARG A 28 25.20 29.06 48.51
C ARG A 28 25.41 29.98 47.31
N PHE A 29 26.21 29.51 46.36
CA PHE A 29 26.15 29.99 44.96
C PHE A 29 25.01 29.28 44.24
N LEU A 30 23.92 30.00 43.97
CA LEU A 30 22.88 29.57 43.07
C LEU A 30 23.34 29.89 41.63
N ALA A 31 23.89 28.90 40.94
CA ALA A 31 24.07 28.98 39.52
C ALA A 31 22.77 28.51 38.87
N THR A 32 21.94 29.45 38.43
CA THR A 32 20.77 29.16 37.60
C THR A 32 21.25 28.94 36.16
N SER A 33 21.46 27.68 35.84
CA SER A 33 21.67 27.27 34.41
C SER A 33 20.31 27.24 33.73
N SER A 34 19.96 28.31 33.03
CA SER A 34 18.81 28.34 32.15
C SER A 34 19.11 27.47 30.92
N LEU A 35 18.60 26.25 30.92
CA LEU A 35 18.60 25.40 29.74
C LEU A 35 17.52 25.94 28.79
N ALA A 36 17.92 26.77 27.82
CA ALA A 36 17.02 27.15 26.72
C ALA A 36 16.85 25.92 25.83
N LEU A 37 15.71 25.21 25.98
CA LEU A 37 15.25 24.23 25.00
C LEU A 37 14.90 24.99 23.72
N PHE A 38 15.78 24.98 22.74
CA PHE A 38 15.42 25.30 21.37
C PHE A 38 14.55 24.17 20.83
N ALA A 39 13.23 24.32 20.98
CA ALA A 39 12.27 23.54 20.21
C ALA A 39 12.38 24.04 18.77
N ALA A 40 13.17 23.34 17.94
CA ALA A 40 13.10 23.52 16.50
C ALA A 40 11.67 23.21 16.07
N PRO A 41 10.99 24.11 15.32
CA PRO A 41 9.69 23.76 14.76
C PRO A 41 9.94 22.61 13.78
N PHE A 42 9.38 21.43 14.07
CA PHE A 42 9.20 20.41 13.05
C PHE A 42 8.28 21.04 12.02
N ALA A 43 8.86 21.51 10.92
CA ALA A 43 8.10 21.89 9.74
C ALA A 43 7.38 20.62 9.30
N ASN A 44 6.09 20.53 9.60
CA ASN A 44 5.21 19.52 9.04
C ASN A 44 5.15 19.82 7.55
N ALA A 45 5.99 19.18 6.75
CA ALA A 45 5.86 19.23 5.30
C ALA A 45 4.44 18.76 4.99
N ALA A 46 3.61 19.65 4.46
CA ALA A 46 2.26 19.30 4.07
C ALA A 46 2.35 18.10 3.11
N GLU A 47 1.60 17.03 3.40
CA GLU A 47 1.54 15.89 2.48
C GLU A 47 1.09 16.37 1.10
N PRO A 48 1.73 15.89 0.01
CA PRO A 48 1.35 16.29 -1.34
C PRO A 48 -0.15 16.06 -1.58
N GLU A 49 -0.78 17.06 -2.19
CA GLU A 49 -2.22 17.04 -2.44
C GLU A 49 -2.60 15.98 -3.48
N TRP A 50 -3.72 15.31 -3.27
CA TRP A 50 -4.27 14.35 -4.20
C TRP A 50 -4.93 15.04 -5.38
N THR A 51 -4.55 14.67 -6.59
CA THR A 51 -5.15 15.13 -7.84
C THR A 51 -6.14 14.06 -8.35
N PRO A 52 -7.43 14.38 -8.50
CA PRO A 52 -8.41 13.45 -9.03
C PRO A 52 -8.13 13.14 -10.52
N LEU A 53 -8.23 11.87 -10.88
CA LEU A 53 -8.19 11.37 -12.27
C LEU A 53 -9.59 11.05 -12.81
N PHE A 54 -10.59 11.02 -11.96
CA PHE A 54 -11.99 10.81 -12.29
C PHE A 54 -12.87 11.84 -11.57
N ASP A 55 -13.76 12.48 -12.29
CA ASP A 55 -14.61 13.57 -11.79
C ASP A 55 -15.98 13.10 -11.23
N GLY A 56 -16.27 11.80 -11.31
CA GLY A 56 -17.55 11.21 -10.93
C GLY A 56 -18.70 11.46 -11.91
N LYS A 57 -18.46 12.10 -13.05
CA LYS A 57 -19.51 12.51 -14.00
C LYS A 57 -19.30 11.96 -15.40
N THR A 58 -18.08 11.99 -15.88
CA THR A 58 -17.71 11.55 -17.23
C THR A 58 -16.44 10.71 -17.18
N LEU A 59 -16.16 9.94 -18.22
CA LEU A 59 -14.85 9.26 -18.35
C LEU A 59 -13.70 10.27 -18.43
N GLY A 60 -13.96 11.51 -18.86
CA GLY A 60 -12.95 12.54 -18.98
C GLY A 60 -11.83 12.15 -19.93
N LYS A 61 -10.61 11.95 -19.39
CA LYS A 61 -9.44 11.51 -20.17
C LYS A 61 -9.33 9.99 -20.31
N TRP A 62 -10.14 9.22 -19.59
CA TRP A 62 -10.18 7.77 -19.71
C TRP A 62 -10.88 7.36 -20.99
N LYS A 63 -10.35 6.31 -21.63
CA LYS A 63 -10.97 5.64 -22.78
C LYS A 63 -11.26 4.20 -22.42
N ALA A 64 -12.31 3.61 -22.99
CA ALA A 64 -12.46 2.17 -22.97
C ALA A 64 -11.23 1.56 -23.66
N THR A 65 -10.59 0.60 -23.00
CA THR A 65 -9.44 -0.12 -23.58
C THR A 65 -9.94 -1.05 -24.67
N ASP A 66 -9.28 -1.03 -25.82
CA ASP A 66 -9.64 -1.85 -26.97
C ASP A 66 -9.20 -3.32 -26.78
N PHE A 67 -9.84 -3.99 -25.82
CA PHE A 67 -9.73 -5.43 -25.62
C PHE A 67 -10.67 -6.18 -26.54
N ALA A 68 -10.28 -7.36 -26.99
CA ALA A 68 -11.13 -8.18 -27.84
C ALA A 68 -12.46 -8.55 -27.14
N GLY A 69 -13.58 -8.12 -27.69
CA GLY A 69 -14.90 -8.43 -27.12
C GLY A 69 -15.21 -7.77 -25.78
N HIS A 70 -14.55 -6.63 -25.46
CA HIS A 70 -14.89 -5.88 -24.24
C HIS A 70 -16.36 -5.45 -24.22
N ALA A 71 -16.93 -5.31 -23.03
CA ALA A 71 -18.26 -4.72 -22.87
C ALA A 71 -18.21 -3.17 -22.87
N ASP A 72 -19.37 -2.53 -23.03
CA ASP A 72 -19.48 -1.09 -23.01
C ASP A 72 -19.20 -0.52 -21.60
N VAL A 73 -18.13 0.27 -21.51
CA VAL A 73 -17.78 1.02 -20.30
C VAL A 73 -18.72 2.23 -20.18
N SER A 74 -19.20 2.50 -18.98
CA SER A 74 -20.10 3.64 -18.73
C SER A 74 -19.84 4.30 -17.37
N VAL A 75 -20.31 5.53 -17.23
CA VAL A 75 -20.33 6.25 -15.94
C VAL A 75 -21.78 6.41 -15.49
N LYS A 76 -22.05 5.99 -14.26
CA LYS A 76 -23.38 6.11 -13.65
C LYS A 76 -23.23 6.30 -12.13
N ASP A 77 -24.02 7.19 -11.56
CA ASP A 77 -24.10 7.45 -10.11
C ASP A 77 -22.73 7.66 -9.43
N GLY A 78 -21.82 8.39 -10.11
CA GLY A 78 -20.51 8.72 -9.58
C GLY A 78 -19.45 7.61 -9.70
N VAL A 79 -19.73 6.54 -10.44
CA VAL A 79 -18.82 5.41 -10.60
C VAL A 79 -18.62 5.04 -12.06
N ILE A 80 -17.50 4.41 -12.37
CA ILE A 80 -17.22 3.78 -13.67
C ILE A 80 -17.65 2.32 -13.58
N LEU A 81 -18.47 1.89 -14.53
CA LEU A 81 -18.92 0.50 -14.65
C LEU A 81 -18.06 -0.19 -15.71
N LEU A 82 -17.48 -1.33 -15.34
CA LEU A 82 -16.75 -2.25 -16.21
C LEU A 82 -17.54 -3.57 -16.24
N PRO A 83 -18.56 -3.70 -17.11
CA PRO A 83 -19.31 -4.95 -17.19
C PRO A 83 -18.41 -6.07 -17.71
N GLN A 84 -18.75 -7.30 -17.39
CA GLN A 84 -18.09 -8.47 -17.97
C GLN A 84 -18.37 -8.50 -19.49
N GLY A 85 -17.31 -8.50 -20.27
CA GLY A 85 -17.32 -8.73 -21.71
C GLY A 85 -16.90 -10.17 -22.05
N GLY A 86 -16.06 -10.28 -23.09
CA GLY A 86 -15.35 -11.52 -23.41
C GLY A 86 -14.38 -11.89 -22.29
N ASP A 87 -13.07 -11.76 -22.52
CA ASP A 87 -12.08 -11.98 -21.45
C ASP A 87 -11.87 -10.73 -20.61
N MET A 88 -11.64 -9.57 -21.22
CA MET A 88 -11.30 -8.33 -20.51
C MET A 88 -12.25 -7.18 -20.84
N THR A 89 -12.50 -6.33 -19.85
CA THR A 89 -13.06 -4.99 -19.99
C THR A 89 -12.24 -4.02 -19.15
N GLY A 90 -11.96 -2.83 -19.65
CA GLY A 90 -11.16 -1.87 -18.90
C GLY A 90 -11.18 -0.47 -19.47
N ILE A 91 -10.45 0.40 -18.78
CA ILE A 91 -10.19 1.78 -19.17
C ILE A 91 -8.70 2.06 -19.12
N ASN A 92 -8.21 2.96 -19.96
CA ASN A 92 -6.83 3.44 -19.89
C ASN A 92 -6.73 4.94 -20.21
N LEU A 93 -5.67 5.56 -19.72
CA LEU A 93 -5.22 6.90 -20.11
C LEU A 93 -4.18 6.78 -21.22
N GLU A 94 -4.19 7.73 -22.16
CA GLU A 94 -3.14 7.82 -23.21
C GLU A 94 -1.80 8.29 -22.66
N THR A 95 -1.81 8.94 -21.49
CA THR A 95 -0.60 9.44 -20.82
C THR A 95 -0.71 9.14 -19.33
N ALA A 96 0.31 8.48 -18.78
CA ALA A 96 0.38 8.24 -17.35
C ALA A 96 0.63 9.58 -16.60
N PRO A 97 0.05 9.77 -15.41
CA PRO A 97 0.24 11.00 -14.64
C PRO A 97 1.69 11.17 -14.16
N ALA A 98 2.40 10.09 -13.92
CA ALA A 98 3.81 10.05 -13.56
C ALA A 98 4.40 8.68 -13.88
N THR A 99 5.75 8.59 -13.95
CA THR A 99 6.45 7.32 -14.19
C THR A 99 7.25 6.83 -12.98
N MET A 100 7.50 7.71 -12.00
CA MET A 100 8.26 7.41 -10.79
C MET A 100 7.97 8.45 -9.69
N GLY A 101 8.10 8.08 -8.41
CA GLY A 101 7.92 8.98 -7.29
C GLY A 101 6.46 9.44 -7.11
N TYR A 102 5.52 8.49 -7.07
CA TYR A 102 4.09 8.81 -6.99
C TYR A 102 3.29 7.78 -6.19
N GLU A 103 2.10 8.18 -5.82
CA GLU A 103 1.06 7.29 -5.32
C GLU A 103 -0.20 7.38 -6.19
N ILE A 104 -0.88 6.25 -6.28
CA ILE A 104 -2.22 6.12 -6.86
C ILE A 104 -3.13 5.55 -5.81
N GLU A 105 -4.37 6.04 -5.77
CA GLU A 105 -5.41 5.50 -4.91
C GLU A 105 -6.74 5.44 -5.67
N LEU A 106 -7.47 4.36 -5.49
CA LEU A 106 -8.81 4.18 -6.04
C LEU A 106 -9.64 3.26 -5.15
N GLN A 107 -10.95 3.31 -5.33
CA GLN A 107 -11.84 2.31 -4.79
C GLN A 107 -12.36 1.41 -5.91
N ALA A 108 -12.31 0.09 -5.68
CA ALA A 108 -12.84 -0.90 -6.60
C ALA A 108 -13.70 -1.93 -5.88
N LYS A 109 -14.70 -2.48 -6.58
CA LYS A 109 -15.49 -3.62 -6.11
C LYS A 109 -15.82 -4.56 -7.25
N ARG A 110 -15.92 -5.85 -6.94
CA ARG A 110 -16.46 -6.88 -7.80
C ARG A 110 -17.99 -6.97 -7.62
N THR A 111 -18.74 -6.96 -8.70
CA THR A 111 -20.21 -7.14 -8.65
C THR A 111 -20.61 -8.51 -9.15
N GLU A 112 -19.94 -9.03 -10.19
CA GLU A 112 -20.20 -10.34 -10.79
C GLU A 112 -18.86 -11.00 -11.16
N GLY A 113 -18.90 -12.31 -11.46
CA GLY A 113 -17.70 -13.09 -11.80
C GLY A 113 -16.88 -13.46 -10.58
N ASP A 114 -15.75 -14.14 -10.81
CA ASP A 114 -14.92 -14.74 -9.76
C ASP A 114 -13.41 -14.57 -10.04
N ASP A 115 -13.03 -13.62 -10.91
CA ASP A 115 -11.61 -13.33 -11.16
C ASP A 115 -11.30 -11.86 -10.84
N PHE A 116 -10.15 -11.33 -11.30
CA PHE A 116 -9.75 -10.01 -10.87
C PHE A 116 -10.73 -8.91 -11.30
N PHE A 117 -11.06 -8.06 -10.35
CA PHE A 117 -11.93 -6.91 -10.53
C PHE A 117 -11.16 -5.58 -10.58
N CYS A 118 -9.85 -5.63 -10.39
CA CYS A 118 -8.93 -4.53 -10.55
C CYS A 118 -7.55 -5.08 -10.95
N GLY A 119 -7.28 -5.05 -12.25
CA GLY A 119 -5.94 -5.20 -12.82
C GLY A 119 -5.41 -3.79 -13.12
N LEU A 120 -4.69 -3.19 -12.16
CA LEU A 120 -4.16 -1.84 -12.30
C LEU A 120 -2.79 -1.88 -12.98
N THR A 121 -2.72 -1.41 -14.22
CA THR A 121 -1.48 -1.22 -14.97
C THR A 121 -0.92 0.16 -14.69
N PHE A 122 0.37 0.22 -14.33
CA PHE A 122 1.06 1.45 -13.95
C PHE A 122 2.55 1.43 -14.34
N PRO A 123 3.18 2.59 -14.59
CA PRO A 123 4.59 2.67 -14.95
C PRO A 123 5.52 2.61 -13.74
N VAL A 124 6.70 2.01 -13.95
CA VAL A 124 7.84 2.03 -13.04
C VAL A 124 9.07 2.43 -13.85
N GLY A 125 9.36 3.72 -13.93
CA GLY A 125 10.33 4.27 -14.89
C GLY A 125 9.88 4.05 -16.33
N GLU A 126 10.66 3.32 -17.08
CA GLU A 126 10.37 2.97 -18.48
C GLU A 126 9.61 1.64 -18.63
N LYS A 127 9.38 0.95 -17.52
CA LYS A 127 8.67 -0.34 -17.46
C LYS A 127 7.22 -0.15 -17.02
N PHE A 128 6.42 -1.18 -17.29
CA PHE A 128 5.02 -1.24 -16.83
C PHE A 128 4.79 -2.52 -16.07
N LEU A 129 3.97 -2.43 -15.05
CA LEU A 129 3.55 -3.56 -14.20
C LEU A 129 2.03 -3.56 -14.08
N THR A 130 1.47 -4.71 -13.76
CA THR A 130 0.05 -4.82 -13.43
C THR A 130 -0.12 -5.39 -12.01
N LEU A 131 -0.73 -4.62 -11.11
CA LEU A 131 -1.24 -5.13 -9.86
C LEU A 131 -2.54 -5.88 -10.13
N ILE A 132 -2.58 -7.14 -9.76
CA ILE A 132 -3.81 -7.96 -9.81
C ILE A 132 -4.47 -7.98 -8.43
N VAL A 133 -5.77 -7.69 -8.39
CA VAL A 133 -6.58 -7.78 -7.16
C VAL A 133 -7.76 -8.72 -7.39
N GLY A 134 -7.72 -9.87 -6.76
CA GLY A 134 -8.75 -10.90 -6.83
C GLY A 134 -8.64 -11.79 -8.06
N GLY A 135 -7.45 -12.06 -8.55
CA GLY A 135 -7.21 -12.95 -9.68
C GLY A 135 -7.22 -14.44 -9.33
N TRP A 136 -7.04 -15.28 -10.36
CA TRP A 136 -6.95 -16.75 -10.28
C TRP A 136 -8.08 -17.38 -9.45
N GLY A 137 -9.30 -17.12 -9.84
CA GLY A 137 -10.48 -17.62 -9.12
C GLY A 137 -10.86 -16.78 -7.91
N GLY A 138 -10.41 -15.52 -7.86
CA GLY A 138 -10.98 -14.48 -7.00
C GLY A 138 -10.17 -14.10 -5.77
N SER A 139 -9.03 -14.73 -5.50
CA SER A 139 -8.31 -14.53 -4.23
C SER A 139 -6.88 -14.00 -4.35
N VAL A 140 -6.23 -14.13 -5.51
CA VAL A 140 -4.83 -13.73 -5.67
C VAL A 140 -4.70 -12.20 -5.72
N VAL A 141 -3.74 -11.69 -4.95
CA VAL A 141 -3.20 -10.32 -5.05
C VAL A 141 -1.70 -10.45 -5.34
N GLY A 142 -1.19 -9.65 -6.27
CA GLY A 142 0.23 -9.64 -6.58
C GLY A 142 0.55 -8.79 -7.82
N ILE A 143 1.82 -8.62 -8.12
CA ILE A 143 2.31 -7.85 -9.25
C ILE A 143 2.77 -8.79 -10.37
N SER A 144 2.34 -8.54 -11.58
CA SER A 144 2.79 -9.22 -12.80
C SER A 144 3.61 -8.26 -13.69
N ASN A 145 4.88 -8.60 -14.13
CA ASN A 145 5.64 -9.74 -13.66
C ASN A 145 6.83 -9.27 -12.82
N VAL A 146 7.26 -10.11 -11.88
CA VAL A 146 8.51 -9.91 -11.14
C VAL A 146 9.42 -11.10 -11.44
N ASN A 147 10.64 -10.85 -11.94
CA ASN A 147 11.61 -11.87 -12.35
C ASN A 147 11.07 -12.90 -13.38
N GLY A 148 10.16 -12.44 -14.25
CA GLY A 148 9.51 -13.28 -15.26
C GLY A 148 8.31 -14.09 -14.76
N GLU A 149 8.01 -14.04 -13.46
CA GLU A 149 6.90 -14.77 -12.84
C GLU A 149 5.67 -13.87 -12.68
N ASN A 150 4.49 -14.44 -12.87
CA ASN A 150 3.22 -13.70 -12.75
C ASN A 150 2.76 -13.53 -11.29
N ALA A 151 1.68 -12.78 -11.07
CA ALA A 151 1.18 -12.41 -9.75
C ALA A 151 0.81 -13.61 -8.84
N SER A 152 0.61 -14.81 -9.37
CA SER A 152 0.29 -16.01 -8.59
C SER A 152 1.51 -16.86 -8.23
N GLU A 153 2.72 -16.49 -8.68
CA GLU A 153 3.91 -17.35 -8.63
C GLU A 153 5.15 -16.65 -8.06
N ASN A 154 5.12 -15.33 -7.87
CA ASN A 154 6.28 -14.57 -7.41
C ASN A 154 6.16 -14.14 -5.93
N GLU A 155 7.19 -13.50 -5.42
CA GLU A 155 7.31 -13.06 -4.02
C GLU A 155 6.22 -12.09 -3.55
N THR A 156 5.46 -11.46 -4.47
CA THR A 156 4.37 -10.55 -4.12
C THR A 156 3.02 -11.25 -3.96
N THR A 157 2.97 -12.57 -4.21
CA THR A 157 1.74 -13.36 -4.15
C THR A 157 1.13 -13.36 -2.76
N GLN A 158 -0.11 -12.90 -2.65
CA GLN A 158 -0.93 -12.97 -1.44
C GLN A 158 -2.30 -13.56 -1.78
N TYR A 159 -2.94 -14.15 -0.78
CA TYR A 159 -4.30 -14.68 -0.91
C TYR A 159 -5.23 -13.93 0.02
N ARG A 160 -6.31 -13.36 -0.55
CA ARG A 160 -7.29 -12.59 0.20
C ARG A 160 -8.70 -12.86 -0.31
N ASN A 161 -9.65 -13.00 0.60
CA ASN A 161 -11.06 -13.16 0.24
C ASN A 161 -11.69 -11.80 -0.06
N PHE A 162 -12.30 -11.67 -1.24
CA PHE A 162 -13.02 -10.48 -1.68
C PHE A 162 -14.51 -10.78 -1.80
N LYS A 163 -15.32 -10.05 -1.04
CA LYS A 163 -16.79 -10.18 -1.09
C LYS A 163 -17.36 -9.40 -2.26
N LYS A 164 -18.29 -10.01 -3.00
CA LYS A 164 -19.05 -9.31 -4.06
C LYS A 164 -19.83 -8.14 -3.45
N GLY A 165 -19.87 -7.00 -4.14
CA GLY A 165 -20.55 -5.78 -3.68
C GLY A 165 -19.79 -4.96 -2.64
N GLN A 166 -18.70 -5.45 -2.06
CA GLN A 166 -17.88 -4.71 -1.09
C GLN A 166 -16.86 -3.82 -1.80
N TRP A 167 -16.74 -2.56 -1.37
CA TRP A 167 -15.69 -1.66 -1.80
C TRP A 167 -14.38 -1.97 -1.08
N TYR A 168 -13.28 -1.87 -1.81
CA TYR A 168 -11.90 -1.99 -1.31
C TYR A 168 -11.12 -0.76 -1.74
N LEU A 169 -10.46 -0.10 -0.81
CA LEU A 169 -9.52 0.98 -1.08
C LEU A 169 -8.19 0.38 -1.48
N ILE A 170 -7.73 0.66 -2.68
CA ILE A 170 -6.47 0.16 -3.23
C ILE A 170 -5.53 1.34 -3.38
N ARG A 171 -4.34 1.26 -2.78
CA ARG A 171 -3.30 2.27 -2.90
C ARG A 171 -2.00 1.62 -3.35
N VAL A 172 -1.36 2.22 -4.34
CA VAL A 172 -0.05 1.83 -4.86
C VAL A 172 0.91 3.00 -4.71
N ARG A 173 2.06 2.77 -4.08
CA ARG A 173 3.18 3.71 -4.02
C ARG A 173 4.33 3.17 -4.86
N VAL A 174 4.85 4.01 -5.75
CA VAL A 174 5.97 3.70 -6.62
C VAL A 174 7.13 4.64 -6.31
N THR A 175 8.20 4.09 -5.79
CA THR A 175 9.47 4.80 -5.57
C THR A 175 10.60 4.10 -6.31
N LYS A 176 11.76 4.73 -6.40
CA LYS A 176 12.93 4.09 -7.00
C LYS A 176 13.38 2.82 -6.23
N ALA A 177 13.15 2.79 -4.93
CA ALA A 177 13.58 1.69 -4.06
C ALA A 177 12.53 0.58 -3.96
N LYS A 178 11.23 0.94 -3.97
CA LYS A 178 10.15 0.03 -3.61
C LYS A 178 8.86 0.28 -4.38
N ILE A 179 8.08 -0.78 -4.52
CA ILE A 179 6.66 -0.75 -4.86
C ILE A 179 5.89 -1.31 -3.67
N GLU A 180 5.03 -0.48 -3.10
CA GLU A 180 4.22 -0.84 -1.95
C GLU A 180 2.75 -0.80 -2.33
N VAL A 181 1.97 -1.79 -1.91
CA VAL A 181 0.51 -1.83 -2.16
C VAL A 181 -0.24 -2.06 -0.87
N TRP A 182 -1.26 -1.26 -0.65
CA TRP A 182 -2.22 -1.45 0.43
C TRP A 182 -3.60 -1.77 -0.13
N ILE A 183 -4.31 -2.65 0.54
CA ILE A 183 -5.75 -2.87 0.37
C ILE A 183 -6.41 -2.56 1.71
N ASP A 184 -7.24 -1.51 1.74
CA ASP A 184 -7.76 -0.87 2.94
C ASP A 184 -6.59 -0.39 3.84
N LYS A 185 -6.37 -1.04 4.97
CA LYS A 185 -5.28 -0.69 5.91
C LYS A 185 -4.10 -1.67 5.85
N ASP A 186 -4.24 -2.77 5.13
CA ASP A 186 -3.26 -3.85 5.11
C ASP A 186 -2.22 -3.61 4.00
N LEU A 187 -0.94 -3.59 4.34
CA LEU A 187 0.15 -3.66 3.38
C LEU A 187 0.20 -5.09 2.82
N VAL A 188 -0.13 -5.24 1.54
CA VAL A 188 -0.22 -6.55 0.87
C VAL A 188 0.95 -6.83 -0.07
N VAL A 189 1.67 -5.79 -0.51
CA VAL A 189 2.93 -5.90 -1.27
C VAL A 189 3.93 -4.91 -0.72
N ASP A 190 5.15 -5.37 -0.45
CA ASP A 190 6.33 -4.56 -0.13
C ASP A 190 7.50 -5.12 -0.96
N LEU A 191 7.61 -4.66 -2.21
CA LEU A 191 8.56 -5.18 -3.19
C LEU A 191 9.75 -4.22 -3.34
N GLU A 192 10.94 -4.64 -2.95
CA GLU A 192 12.17 -3.95 -3.29
C GLU A 192 12.47 -4.13 -4.78
N THR A 193 12.80 -3.01 -5.48
CA THR A 193 12.99 -3.03 -6.93
C THR A 193 14.43 -3.29 -7.36
N GLU A 194 15.39 -3.13 -6.45
CA GLU A 194 16.80 -3.36 -6.75
C GLU A 194 17.08 -4.83 -7.09
N GLY A 195 17.78 -5.05 -8.19
CA GLY A 195 18.12 -6.39 -8.68
C GLY A 195 16.93 -7.19 -9.26
N LYS A 196 15.73 -6.62 -9.37
CA LYS A 196 14.57 -7.30 -9.93
C LYS A 196 14.42 -7.00 -11.42
N SER A 197 14.06 -8.04 -12.18
CA SER A 197 13.53 -7.87 -13.53
C SER A 197 12.04 -7.57 -13.42
N LEU A 198 11.67 -6.34 -13.76
CA LEU A 198 10.28 -5.86 -13.72
C LEU A 198 9.78 -5.73 -15.15
N ASP A 199 8.66 -6.35 -15.46
CA ASP A 199 8.03 -6.26 -16.77
C ASP A 199 6.54 -6.56 -16.69
N MET A 200 5.84 -6.36 -17.78
CA MET A 200 4.42 -6.65 -17.89
C MET A 200 4.21 -8.06 -18.45
N ARG A 201 3.16 -8.74 -17.99
CA ARG A 201 2.75 -10.01 -18.58
C ARG A 201 2.41 -9.79 -20.07
N ILE A 202 3.01 -10.58 -20.93
CA ILE A 202 2.70 -10.58 -22.37
C ILE A 202 1.25 -11.00 -22.58
N GLY A 203 0.55 -10.29 -23.45
CA GLY A 203 -0.82 -10.59 -23.83
C GLY A 203 -1.73 -9.36 -23.86
N GLU A 204 -3.02 -9.60 -23.86
CA GLU A 204 -4.04 -8.58 -24.07
C GLU A 204 -3.99 -7.43 -23.03
N ILE A 205 -3.56 -7.73 -21.78
CA ILE A 205 -3.39 -6.74 -20.72
C ILE A 205 -2.43 -5.59 -21.10
N GLU A 206 -1.55 -5.79 -22.08
CA GLU A 206 -0.63 -4.76 -22.58
C GLU A 206 -1.35 -3.55 -23.19
N SER A 207 -2.58 -3.75 -23.68
CA SER A 207 -3.45 -2.66 -24.15
C SER A 207 -3.84 -1.67 -23.05
N SER A 208 -3.65 -2.02 -21.78
CA SER A 208 -3.84 -1.11 -20.64
C SER A 208 -2.73 -0.07 -20.46
N LYS A 209 -1.62 -0.16 -21.22
CA LYS A 209 -0.54 0.84 -21.13
C LYS A 209 -0.99 2.21 -21.66
N PRO A 210 -0.37 3.29 -21.16
CA PRO A 210 0.66 3.36 -20.10
C PRO A 210 0.08 3.33 -18.68
N PHE A 211 -1.23 3.55 -18.50
CA PHE A 211 -1.92 3.54 -17.22
C PHE A 211 -3.37 3.12 -17.43
N GLY A 212 -3.77 2.00 -16.86
CA GLY A 212 -5.11 1.45 -17.09
C GLY A 212 -5.62 0.57 -15.95
N ILE A 213 -6.92 0.32 -15.96
CA ILE A 213 -7.60 -0.53 -14.99
C ILE A 213 -8.52 -1.47 -15.75
N ALA A 214 -8.33 -2.77 -15.57
CA ALA A 214 -9.09 -3.80 -16.26
C ALA A 214 -9.68 -4.83 -15.30
N THR A 215 -10.65 -5.58 -15.79
CA THR A 215 -11.22 -6.78 -15.15
C THR A 215 -11.01 -7.99 -16.05
N TRP A 216 -11.06 -9.18 -15.47
CA TRP A 216 -10.98 -10.44 -16.23
C TRP A 216 -12.23 -11.29 -15.91
N ARG A 217 -13.03 -11.58 -16.92
CA ARG A 217 -14.28 -12.38 -16.82
C ARG A 217 -15.11 -12.00 -15.58
N THR A 218 -15.13 -10.71 -15.28
CA THR A 218 -15.66 -10.17 -14.01
C THR A 218 -16.21 -8.79 -14.26
N SER A 219 -17.35 -8.47 -13.68
CA SER A 219 -17.87 -7.10 -13.63
C SER A 219 -17.26 -6.36 -12.45
N GLY A 220 -16.58 -5.26 -12.74
CA GLY A 220 -15.97 -4.36 -11.77
C GLY A 220 -16.63 -2.99 -11.76
N VAL A 221 -16.49 -2.29 -10.63
CA VAL A 221 -16.95 -0.89 -10.48
C VAL A 221 -15.84 -0.10 -9.81
N LEU A 222 -15.53 1.09 -10.35
CA LEU A 222 -14.44 1.94 -9.89
C LEU A 222 -14.96 3.31 -9.48
N LYS A 223 -14.29 3.94 -8.51
CA LYS A 223 -14.49 5.34 -8.14
C LYS A 223 -13.27 5.93 -7.43
N ASP A 224 -13.31 7.23 -7.17
CA ASP A 224 -12.32 7.97 -6.38
C ASP A 224 -10.87 7.74 -6.87
N ILE A 225 -10.70 7.63 -8.20
CA ILE A 225 -9.39 7.42 -8.81
C ILE A 225 -8.61 8.72 -8.73
N ARG A 226 -7.47 8.69 -8.01
CA ARG A 226 -6.64 9.87 -7.78
C ARG A 226 -5.17 9.49 -7.66
N TRP A 227 -4.31 10.47 -7.87
CA TRP A 227 -2.87 10.30 -7.76
C TRP A 227 -2.24 11.50 -7.05
N ARG A 228 -1.02 11.31 -6.54
CA ARG A 228 -0.17 12.39 -6.06
C ARG A 228 1.30 12.11 -6.36
N LYS A 229 2.08 13.18 -6.50
CA LYS A 229 3.53 13.09 -6.54
C LYS A 229 4.05 12.93 -5.10
N LEU A 230 5.12 12.15 -4.92
CA LEU A 230 5.86 12.03 -3.66
C LEU A 230 6.98 13.04 -3.56
#